data_446ba6e6f1f7f228b34c5fe57898cb7d
#
_entry.id   446ba6e6f1f7f228b34c5fe57898cb7d
#
_cell.length_a   1.000
_cell.length_b   1.000
_cell.length_c   1.000
_cell.angle_alpha   90.00
_cell.angle_beta   90.00
_cell.angle_gamma   90.00
#
_symmetry.space_group_name_H-M   'P 1'
#
loop_
_entity.id
_entity.type
_entity.pdbx_description
1 polymer ?
#
loop_
_entity_poly.entity_id
_entity_poly.type
_entity_poly.pdbx_seq_one_letter_code
_entity_poly.pdbx_strand_id
1 'polypeptide(L)'
;MKVVETPLVDASVITVDKYEDERGFFMESFNDLTFFKEIGHYEFVQDNHSKSSKGVLRGLHYQIEHPQGKLLRCTQGAVYDVIVDLRKSSSSFGLWFNIVLDNPETIMWVPPGFAHGFYTLTDTAEVQYKTTDYYHPQSQHTLLWNELDIMWPEKIDPLLSEKDAIGKTFKECEKYE
;
A
#
# COMPACT_ATOMS: atom_id res chain seq x y z
N MET A 1 4.80 -17.90 -7.54
CA MET A 1 4.53 -16.42 -7.48
C MET A 1 4.26 -15.93 -8.89
N LYS A 2 3.17 -15.19 -9.10
CA LYS A 2 2.80 -14.54 -10.36
C LYS A 2 2.77 -13.04 -10.15
N VAL A 3 3.44 -12.27 -11.01
CA VAL A 3 3.49 -10.80 -10.96
C VAL A 3 2.66 -10.25 -12.11
N VAL A 4 1.83 -9.25 -11.83
CA VAL A 4 1.02 -8.51 -12.79
C VAL A 4 1.35 -7.03 -12.62
N GLU A 5 1.83 -6.41 -13.69
CA GLU A 5 2.10 -4.96 -13.71
C GLU A 5 0.80 -4.17 -13.53
N THR A 6 0.89 -3.06 -12.82
CA THR A 6 -0.18 -2.06 -12.73
C THR A 6 0.01 -0.99 -13.82
N PRO A 7 -0.97 -0.10 -14.03
CA PRO A 7 -0.76 1.08 -14.87
C PRO A 7 0.30 2.06 -14.35
N LEU A 8 0.73 1.90 -13.09
CA LEU A 8 1.77 2.76 -12.49
C LEU A 8 3.14 2.10 -12.60
N VAL A 9 4.13 2.87 -13.02
CA VAL A 9 5.51 2.39 -13.24
C VAL A 9 6.07 1.73 -11.99
N ASP A 10 6.65 0.54 -12.14
CA ASP A 10 7.30 -0.29 -11.11
C ASP A 10 6.37 -0.85 -10.01
N ALA A 11 5.10 -0.44 -9.94
CA ALA A 11 4.13 -0.99 -9.00
C ALA A 11 3.46 -2.26 -9.55
N SER A 12 3.29 -3.28 -8.71
CA SER A 12 2.81 -4.58 -9.16
C SER A 12 1.88 -5.26 -8.17
N VAL A 13 0.94 -6.03 -8.70
CA VAL A 13 0.14 -6.98 -7.94
C VAL A 13 0.79 -8.35 -8.04
N ILE A 14 1.01 -8.98 -6.89
CA ILE A 14 1.68 -10.27 -6.77
C ILE A 14 0.67 -11.27 -6.22
N THR A 15 0.60 -12.45 -6.82
CA THR A 15 -0.17 -13.57 -6.27
C THR A 15 0.77 -14.72 -5.95
N VAL A 16 0.69 -15.23 -4.72
CA VAL A 16 1.45 -16.41 -4.27
C VAL A 16 0.55 -17.64 -4.23
N ASP A 17 1.17 -18.83 -4.32
CA ASP A 17 0.45 -20.08 -4.25
C ASP A 17 0.02 -20.35 -2.80
N LYS A 18 -1.25 -20.69 -2.61
CA LYS A 18 -1.83 -21.10 -1.34
C LYS A 18 -2.27 -22.56 -1.44
N TYR A 19 -1.82 -23.36 -0.51
CA TYR A 19 -2.10 -24.80 -0.42
C TYR A 19 -3.06 -25.05 0.72
N GLU A 20 -4.26 -25.53 0.42
CA GLU A 20 -5.33 -25.79 1.39
C GLU A 20 -5.52 -27.28 1.63
N ASP A 21 -5.73 -27.67 2.88
CA ASP A 21 -6.14 -29.01 3.31
C ASP A 21 -7.10 -28.94 4.53
N GLU A 22 -7.47 -30.06 5.10
CA GLU A 22 -8.37 -30.17 6.26
C GLU A 22 -7.88 -29.44 7.52
N ARG A 23 -6.60 -29.08 7.61
CA ARG A 23 -5.99 -28.33 8.72
C ARG A 23 -6.02 -26.80 8.51
N GLY A 24 -6.37 -26.33 7.30
CA GLY A 24 -6.34 -24.92 6.92
C GLY A 24 -5.51 -24.70 5.67
N PHE A 25 -4.63 -23.70 5.67
CA PHE A 25 -3.77 -23.42 4.53
C PHE A 25 -2.32 -23.18 4.92
N PHE A 26 -1.44 -23.38 3.94
CA PHE A 26 -0.05 -22.97 3.98
C PHE A 26 0.26 -22.14 2.71
N MET A 27 1.05 -21.08 2.85
CA MET A 27 1.60 -20.34 1.73
C MET A 27 2.96 -19.76 2.09
N GLU A 28 3.86 -19.68 1.12
CA GLU A 28 5.06 -18.86 1.21
C GLU A 28 4.70 -17.43 0.85
N SER A 29 4.50 -16.60 1.86
CA SER A 29 4.02 -15.23 1.67
C SER A 29 5.09 -14.22 1.24
N PHE A 30 6.37 -14.58 1.39
CA PHE A 30 7.53 -13.83 0.92
C PHE A 30 8.72 -14.76 0.76
N ASN A 31 9.45 -14.57 -0.33
CA ASN A 31 10.73 -15.21 -0.60
C ASN A 31 11.63 -14.19 -1.30
N ASP A 32 12.72 -13.82 -0.66
CA ASP A 32 13.63 -12.77 -1.11
C ASP A 32 14.24 -13.06 -2.49
N LEU A 33 14.65 -14.31 -2.73
CA LEU A 33 15.23 -14.71 -4.03
C LEU A 33 14.22 -14.60 -5.16
N THR A 34 12.97 -14.99 -4.91
CA THR A 34 11.91 -14.92 -5.91
C THR A 34 11.50 -13.47 -6.15
N PHE A 35 11.40 -12.66 -5.09
CA PHE A 35 11.09 -11.24 -5.18
C PHE A 35 12.18 -10.49 -5.96
N PHE A 36 13.45 -10.74 -5.64
CA PHE A 36 14.59 -10.18 -6.35
C PHE A 36 14.55 -10.47 -7.86
N LYS A 37 14.23 -11.71 -8.23
CA LYS A 37 14.18 -12.14 -9.63
C LYS A 37 13.06 -11.46 -10.41
N GLU A 38 11.88 -11.31 -9.82
CA GLU A 38 10.65 -10.88 -10.51
C GLU A 38 10.41 -9.36 -10.41
N ILE A 39 10.85 -8.71 -9.34
CA ILE A 39 10.61 -7.28 -9.05
C ILE A 39 11.93 -6.49 -9.04
N GLY A 40 12.95 -6.99 -8.33
CA GLY A 40 14.23 -6.31 -8.17
C GLY A 40 14.80 -6.41 -6.76
N HIS A 41 15.95 -5.78 -6.57
CA HIS A 41 16.68 -5.83 -5.30
C HIS A 41 16.19 -4.76 -4.33
N TYR A 42 15.48 -5.18 -3.30
CA TYR A 42 15.05 -4.35 -2.20
C TYR A 42 15.29 -5.08 -0.88
N GLU A 43 15.92 -4.43 0.08
CA GLU A 43 16.09 -4.95 1.44
C GLU A 43 14.88 -4.56 2.27
N PHE A 44 14.22 -5.52 2.94
CA PHE A 44 13.13 -5.24 3.85
C PHE A 44 13.63 -5.24 5.29
N VAL A 45 13.49 -4.10 5.97
CA VAL A 45 14.09 -3.82 7.28
C VAL A 45 13.08 -3.74 8.43
N GLN A 46 11.78 -3.64 8.13
CA GLN A 46 10.73 -3.46 9.13
C GLN A 46 9.44 -4.15 8.71
N ASP A 47 8.80 -4.85 9.64
CA ASP A 47 7.44 -5.39 9.49
C ASP A 47 6.44 -4.59 10.32
N ASN A 48 5.27 -4.36 9.75
CA ASN A 48 4.15 -3.67 10.41
C ASN A 48 2.89 -4.52 10.32
N HIS A 49 2.06 -4.45 11.35
CA HIS A 49 0.75 -5.09 11.40
C HIS A 49 -0.27 -4.11 11.98
N SER A 50 -1.36 -3.89 11.28
CA SER A 50 -2.46 -3.03 11.71
C SER A 50 -3.79 -3.79 11.71
N LYS A 51 -4.65 -3.45 12.67
CA LYS A 51 -6.06 -3.84 12.70
C LYS A 51 -6.93 -2.61 12.68
N SER A 52 -7.96 -2.61 11.85
CA SER A 52 -8.87 -1.47 11.65
C SER A 52 -10.31 -1.94 11.60
N SER A 53 -11.22 -1.15 12.14
CA SER A 53 -12.66 -1.34 12.00
C SER A 53 -13.16 -0.75 10.68
N LYS A 54 -14.36 -1.17 10.27
CA LYS A 54 -15.03 -0.67 9.06
C LYS A 54 -15.07 0.85 9.03
N GLY A 55 -14.82 1.42 7.87
CA GLY A 55 -14.83 2.87 7.67
C GLY A 55 -13.54 3.59 8.03
N VAL A 56 -12.56 2.92 8.66
CA VAL A 56 -11.26 3.52 8.92
C VAL A 56 -10.49 3.67 7.61
N LEU A 57 -9.99 4.87 7.36
CA LEU A 57 -9.02 5.17 6.31
C LEU A 57 -7.68 5.56 6.95
N ARG A 58 -6.62 4.93 6.50
CA ARG A 58 -5.24 5.27 6.89
C ARG A 58 -4.48 5.72 5.65
N GLY A 59 -3.94 6.93 5.69
CA GLY A 59 -3.14 7.45 4.58
C GLY A 59 -3.66 8.76 4.00
N LEU A 60 -3.20 9.16 2.84
CA LEU A 60 -2.15 8.50 2.03
C LEU A 60 -0.76 8.92 2.51
N HIS A 61 0.03 7.98 3.03
CA HIS A 61 1.30 8.25 3.71
C HIS A 61 2.52 8.00 2.83
N TYR A 62 3.51 8.87 2.93
CA TYR A 62 4.82 8.74 2.30
C TYR A 62 5.90 9.41 3.14
N GLN A 63 7.17 9.10 2.90
CA GLN A 63 8.33 9.72 3.54
C GLN A 63 9.23 10.32 2.47
N ILE A 64 9.47 11.63 2.49
CA ILE A 64 10.32 12.31 1.51
C ILE A 64 11.78 11.92 1.70
N GLU A 65 12.27 11.97 2.92
CA GLU A 65 13.53 11.38 3.31
C GLU A 65 13.26 9.95 3.78
N HIS A 66 14.14 9.03 3.45
CA HIS A 66 13.96 7.61 3.75
C HIS A 66 12.69 7.02 3.10
N PRO A 67 12.56 7.12 1.76
CA PRO A 67 11.36 6.67 1.06
C PRO A 67 11.18 5.16 1.19
N GLN A 68 10.01 4.76 1.69
CA GLN A 68 9.68 3.36 1.94
C GLN A 68 9.00 2.73 0.72
N GLY A 69 9.59 1.67 0.16
CA GLY A 69 8.83 0.68 -0.59
C GLY A 69 8.02 -0.18 0.38
N LYS A 70 6.83 -0.64 -0.03
CA LYS A 70 5.93 -1.41 0.82
C LYS A 70 5.45 -2.67 0.11
N LEU A 71 5.56 -3.80 0.78
CA LEU A 71 5.00 -5.07 0.33
C LEU A 71 3.90 -5.48 1.30
N LEU A 72 2.64 -5.32 0.88
CA LEU A 72 1.49 -5.42 1.78
C LEU A 72 0.43 -6.43 1.33
N ARG A 73 -0.28 -6.99 2.29
CA ARG A 73 -1.42 -7.89 2.08
C ARG A 73 -2.45 -7.74 3.19
N CYS A 74 -3.70 -8.05 2.88
CA CYS A 74 -4.75 -8.19 3.87
C CYS A 74 -4.79 -9.63 4.36
N THR A 75 -4.57 -9.85 5.65
CA THR A 75 -4.54 -11.19 6.25
C THR A 75 -5.89 -11.61 6.83
N GLN A 76 -6.78 -10.64 7.08
CA GLN A 76 -8.15 -10.86 7.53
C GLN A 76 -9.03 -9.70 7.07
N GLY A 77 -10.25 -10.02 6.62
CA GLY A 77 -11.20 -9.01 6.13
C GLY A 77 -10.86 -8.52 4.73
N ALA A 78 -11.24 -7.27 4.42
CA ALA A 78 -10.97 -6.64 3.13
C ALA A 78 -10.67 -5.15 3.28
N VAL A 79 -9.74 -4.66 2.48
CA VAL A 79 -9.41 -3.25 2.35
C VAL A 79 -9.41 -2.81 0.90
N TYR A 80 -9.79 -1.57 0.67
CA TYR A 80 -9.60 -0.87 -0.60
C TYR A 80 -8.28 -0.13 -0.53
N ASP A 81 -7.27 -0.66 -1.17
CA ASP A 81 -5.89 -0.16 -1.15
C ASP A 81 -5.66 0.83 -2.30
N VAL A 82 -4.98 1.93 -2.01
CA VAL A 82 -4.74 3.03 -2.97
C VAL A 82 -3.29 3.46 -2.90
N ILE A 83 -2.68 3.60 -4.08
CA ILE A 83 -1.34 4.16 -4.26
C ILE A 83 -1.36 5.31 -5.26
N VAL A 84 -0.50 6.30 -5.04
CA VAL A 84 -0.32 7.48 -5.92
C VAL A 84 1.17 7.67 -6.21
N ASP A 85 1.54 7.77 -7.47
CA ASP A 85 2.93 8.04 -7.87
C ASP A 85 3.27 9.53 -7.64
N LEU A 86 4.22 9.80 -6.74
CA LEU A 86 4.71 11.14 -6.41
C LEU A 86 6.07 11.47 -7.04
N ARG A 87 6.62 10.61 -7.91
CA ARG A 87 7.92 10.77 -8.57
C ARG A 87 7.77 11.62 -9.84
N LYS A 88 8.28 12.83 -9.83
CA LYS A 88 8.16 13.78 -10.97
C LYS A 88 8.77 13.26 -12.27
N SER A 89 9.82 12.44 -12.16
CA SER A 89 10.49 11.84 -13.33
C SER A 89 9.76 10.63 -13.90
N SER A 90 8.74 10.11 -13.21
CA SER A 90 7.96 8.94 -13.66
C SER A 90 6.93 9.31 -14.73
N SER A 91 6.72 8.44 -15.72
CA SER A 91 5.64 8.59 -16.70
C SER A 91 4.25 8.40 -16.10
N SER A 92 4.13 7.84 -14.89
CA SER A 92 2.89 7.72 -14.13
C SER A 92 2.74 8.77 -13.03
N PHE A 93 3.56 9.85 -13.03
CA PHE A 93 3.48 10.91 -12.04
C PHE A 93 2.05 11.48 -11.90
N GLY A 94 1.55 11.54 -10.67
CA GLY A 94 0.22 12.04 -10.33
C GLY A 94 -0.92 11.09 -10.67
N LEU A 95 -0.64 9.94 -11.28
CA LEU A 95 -1.63 8.89 -11.47
C LEU A 95 -1.78 8.05 -10.19
N TRP A 96 -2.94 7.44 -10.02
CA TRP A 96 -3.24 6.55 -8.92
C TRP A 96 -3.76 5.19 -9.42
N PHE A 97 -3.64 4.19 -8.57
CA PHE A 97 -4.18 2.85 -8.78
C PHE A 97 -4.79 2.33 -7.49
N ASN A 98 -5.80 1.50 -7.62
CA ASN A 98 -6.47 0.85 -6.50
C ASN A 98 -6.64 -0.64 -6.73
N ILE A 99 -6.74 -1.38 -5.63
CA ILE A 99 -7.08 -2.79 -5.61
C ILE A 99 -7.85 -3.13 -4.33
N VAL A 100 -8.79 -4.06 -4.43
CA VAL A 100 -9.36 -4.69 -3.23
C VAL A 100 -8.46 -5.84 -2.81
N LEU A 101 -7.93 -5.77 -1.59
CA LEU A 101 -7.19 -6.85 -0.96
C LEU A 101 -8.14 -7.53 0.05
N ASP A 102 -8.64 -8.71 -0.30
CA ASP A 102 -9.63 -9.48 0.46
C ASP A 102 -9.22 -10.93 0.74
N ASN A 103 -7.99 -11.25 0.37
CA ASN A 103 -7.38 -12.57 0.58
C ASN A 103 -5.88 -12.44 0.86
N PRO A 104 -5.26 -13.36 1.61
CA PRO A 104 -3.88 -13.24 2.04
C PRO A 104 -2.84 -13.57 0.94
N GLU A 105 -3.25 -14.23 -0.15
CA GLU A 105 -2.38 -14.58 -1.27
C GLU A 105 -2.18 -13.44 -2.28
N THR A 106 -3.02 -12.41 -2.26
CA THR A 106 -2.86 -11.21 -3.09
C THR A 106 -2.06 -10.16 -2.33
N ILE A 107 -0.95 -9.74 -2.91
CA ILE A 107 0.04 -8.86 -2.32
C ILE A 107 0.23 -7.66 -3.25
N MET A 108 0.23 -6.45 -2.69
CA MET A 108 0.56 -5.24 -3.43
C MET A 108 2.03 -4.86 -3.18
N TRP A 109 2.79 -4.69 -4.26
CA TRP A 109 4.09 -4.04 -4.23
C TRP A 109 3.95 -2.57 -4.59
N VAL A 110 4.34 -1.71 -3.66
CA VAL A 110 4.37 -0.25 -3.79
C VAL A 110 5.83 0.18 -3.74
N PRO A 111 6.43 0.68 -4.83
CA PRO A 111 7.82 1.14 -4.83
C PRO A 111 8.04 2.35 -3.92
N PRO A 112 9.30 2.66 -3.56
CA PRO A 112 9.62 3.96 -2.97
C PRO A 112 9.19 5.11 -3.89
N GLY A 113 8.71 6.20 -3.30
CA GLY A 113 8.26 7.37 -4.06
C GLY A 113 6.75 7.46 -4.29
N PHE A 114 5.99 6.54 -3.68
CA PHE A 114 4.53 6.55 -3.72
C PHE A 114 3.92 7.00 -2.40
N ALA A 115 2.78 7.71 -2.46
CA ALA A 115 1.86 7.81 -1.34
C ALA A 115 0.97 6.57 -1.32
N HIS A 116 0.67 6.04 -0.14
CA HIS A 116 -0.09 4.81 0.06
C HIS A 116 -1.08 4.93 1.21
N GLY A 117 -2.24 4.35 1.03
CA GLY A 117 -3.26 4.25 2.06
C GLY A 117 -4.33 3.23 1.73
N PHE A 118 -5.21 2.95 2.68
CA PHE A 118 -6.31 2.03 2.47
C PHE A 118 -7.56 2.41 3.28
N TYR A 119 -8.71 1.99 2.77
CA TYR A 119 -10.00 2.10 3.42
C TYR A 119 -10.53 0.71 3.79
N THR A 120 -11.03 0.55 5.02
CA THR A 120 -11.49 -0.74 5.54
C THR A 120 -12.94 -1.01 5.13
N LEU A 121 -13.15 -2.09 4.36
CA LEU A 121 -14.45 -2.46 3.76
C LEU A 121 -15.29 -3.35 4.67
N THR A 122 -14.67 -4.25 5.43
CA THR A 122 -15.34 -5.23 6.31
C THR A 122 -15.39 -4.73 7.76
N ASP A 123 -16.16 -5.38 8.62
CA ASP A 123 -16.30 -5.00 10.03
C ASP A 123 -14.95 -4.85 10.73
N THR A 124 -14.00 -5.70 10.38
CA THR A 124 -12.58 -5.56 10.74
C THR A 124 -11.70 -6.01 9.58
N ALA A 125 -10.53 -5.40 9.43
CA ALA A 125 -9.48 -5.90 8.55
C ALA A 125 -8.12 -5.84 9.23
N GLU A 126 -7.27 -6.82 8.92
CA GLU A 126 -5.87 -6.86 9.35
C GLU A 126 -4.94 -6.79 8.13
N VAL A 127 -4.06 -5.81 8.14
CA VAL A 127 -3.07 -5.57 7.07
C VAL A 127 -1.68 -5.73 7.64
N GLN A 128 -0.88 -6.55 6.97
CA GLN A 128 0.54 -6.72 7.24
C GLN A 128 1.36 -6.18 6.07
N TYR A 129 2.46 -5.50 6.37
CA TYR A 129 3.35 -5.00 5.32
C TYR A 129 4.81 -4.90 5.79
N LYS A 130 5.71 -5.23 4.86
CA LYS A 130 7.16 -5.00 4.98
C LYS A 130 7.50 -3.66 4.38
N THR A 131 8.54 -2.98 4.92
CA THR A 131 9.06 -1.73 4.37
C THR A 131 10.55 -1.82 4.08
N THR A 132 10.97 -1.11 3.03
CA THR A 132 12.38 -1.09 2.59
C THR A 132 13.25 -0.09 3.35
N ASP A 133 12.65 0.75 4.19
CA ASP A 133 13.37 1.67 5.09
C ASP A 133 12.60 1.79 6.41
N TYR A 134 13.25 2.33 7.43
CA TYR A 134 12.66 2.51 8.76
C TYR A 134 11.63 3.63 8.78
N TYR A 135 10.76 3.60 9.78
CA TYR A 135 9.82 4.68 10.02
C TYR A 135 10.54 5.92 10.58
N HIS A 136 10.42 7.04 9.85
CA HIS A 136 10.95 8.33 10.21
C HIS A 136 9.80 9.35 10.41
N PRO A 137 9.34 9.59 11.65
CA PRO A 137 8.19 10.46 11.91
C PRO A 137 8.35 11.89 11.36
N GLN A 138 9.59 12.41 11.35
CA GLN A 138 9.89 13.78 10.88
C GLN A 138 9.81 13.92 9.36
N SER A 139 9.99 12.81 8.63
CA SER A 139 9.93 12.76 7.16
C SER A 139 8.58 12.31 6.63
N GLN A 140 7.66 11.92 7.53
CA GLN A 140 6.34 11.43 7.13
C GLN A 140 5.41 12.58 6.78
N HIS A 141 4.78 12.45 5.61
CA HIS A 141 3.76 13.34 5.09
C HIS A 141 2.48 12.57 4.78
N THR A 142 1.39 13.33 4.66
CA THR A 142 0.07 12.79 4.26
C THR A 142 -0.44 13.59 3.08
N LEU A 143 -0.71 12.91 1.96
CA LEU A 143 -1.54 13.43 0.88
C LEU A 143 -3.00 13.22 1.26
N LEU A 144 -3.83 14.25 1.10
CA LEU A 144 -5.27 14.15 1.39
C LEU A 144 -5.93 13.04 0.55
N TRP A 145 -6.70 12.21 1.20
CA TRP A 145 -7.35 11.04 0.61
C TRP A 145 -8.37 11.38 -0.49
N ASN A 146 -8.97 12.56 -0.44
CA ASN A 146 -10.00 13.06 -1.38
C ASN A 146 -9.44 13.92 -2.50
N GLU A 147 -8.13 13.83 -2.77
CA GLU A 147 -7.45 14.46 -3.90
C GLU A 147 -7.43 13.54 -5.14
N LEU A 148 -7.07 14.11 -6.30
CA LEU A 148 -6.82 13.40 -7.57
C LEU A 148 -8.01 12.60 -8.10
N ASP A 149 -9.24 12.95 -7.73
CA ASP A 149 -10.45 12.25 -8.15
C ASP A 149 -10.39 10.73 -7.91
N ILE A 150 -9.74 10.31 -6.81
CA ILE A 150 -9.65 8.90 -6.44
C ILE A 150 -11.05 8.32 -6.29
N MET A 151 -11.35 7.29 -7.07
CA MET A 151 -12.65 6.61 -7.05
C MET A 151 -12.71 5.63 -5.86
N TRP A 152 -13.10 6.14 -4.70
CA TRP A 152 -13.41 5.27 -3.55
C TRP A 152 -14.67 4.42 -3.81
N PRO A 153 -14.82 3.25 -3.15
CA PRO A 153 -15.87 2.26 -3.49
C PRO A 153 -17.30 2.79 -3.46
N GLU A 154 -17.54 3.78 -2.62
CA GLU A 154 -18.82 4.49 -2.50
C GLU A 154 -18.55 5.90 -1.98
N LYS A 155 -19.62 6.69 -1.77
CA LYS A 155 -19.48 7.97 -1.06
C LYS A 155 -19.11 7.69 0.39
N ILE A 156 -17.80 7.68 0.70
CA ILE A 156 -17.30 7.38 2.03
C ILE A 156 -17.29 8.63 2.92
N ASP A 157 -17.54 8.41 4.21
CA ASP A 157 -17.27 9.36 5.30
C ASP A 157 -16.26 8.66 6.25
N PRO A 158 -14.96 8.74 5.96
CA PRO A 158 -13.98 7.89 6.60
C PRO A 158 -13.66 8.33 8.03
N LEU A 159 -13.47 7.35 8.92
CA LEU A 159 -12.87 7.58 10.21
C LEU A 159 -11.36 7.78 10.06
N LEU A 160 -10.89 9.00 10.29
CA LEU A 160 -9.50 9.42 10.13
C LEU A 160 -8.82 9.64 11.47
N SER A 161 -7.50 9.46 11.50
CA SER A 161 -6.67 10.04 12.56
C SER A 161 -6.55 11.56 12.37
N GLU A 162 -6.18 12.28 13.43
CA GLU A 162 -5.92 13.74 13.33
C GLU A 162 -4.90 14.05 12.22
N LYS A 163 -3.85 13.26 12.12
CA LYS A 163 -2.80 13.40 11.13
C LYS A 163 -3.32 13.18 9.69
N ASP A 164 -4.21 12.23 9.48
CA ASP A 164 -4.75 11.92 8.15
C ASP A 164 -5.78 12.97 7.71
N ALA A 165 -6.44 13.61 8.67
CA ALA A 165 -7.40 14.70 8.41
C ALA A 165 -6.76 16.02 7.97
N ILE A 166 -5.49 16.27 8.32
CA ILE A 166 -4.76 17.52 8.02
C ILE A 166 -3.68 17.36 6.94
N GLY A 167 -3.82 16.37 6.07
CA GLY A 167 -2.92 16.15 4.94
C GLY A 167 -2.86 17.35 3.99
N LYS A 168 -1.88 17.34 3.09
CA LYS A 168 -1.71 18.36 2.04
C LYS A 168 -2.44 17.96 0.78
N THR A 169 -2.88 18.96 0.01
CA THR A 169 -3.38 18.74 -1.35
C THR A 169 -2.26 18.23 -2.26
N PHE A 170 -2.60 17.60 -3.38
CA PHE A 170 -1.60 17.13 -4.35
C PHE A 170 -0.72 18.28 -4.86
N LYS A 171 -1.26 19.48 -4.99
CA LYS A 171 -0.50 20.66 -5.42
C LYS A 171 0.56 21.07 -4.39
N GLU A 172 0.25 20.97 -3.11
CA GLU A 172 1.06 21.47 -2.00
C GLU A 172 1.98 20.40 -1.39
N CYS A 173 1.69 19.13 -1.62
CA CYS A 173 2.46 18.03 -1.05
C CYS A 173 3.88 17.98 -1.65
N GLU A 174 4.83 17.50 -0.87
CA GLU A 174 6.19 17.23 -1.31
C GLU A 174 6.20 16.08 -2.33
N LYS A 175 7.11 16.14 -3.28
CA LYS A 175 7.26 15.17 -4.36
C LYS A 175 8.71 14.77 -4.52
N TYR A 176 8.92 13.59 -5.06
CA TYR A 176 10.27 13.11 -5.39
C TYR A 176 10.69 13.66 -6.78
N GLU A 177 11.98 13.96 -6.91
CA GLU A 177 12.57 14.41 -8.17
C GLU A 177 12.77 13.24 -9.17
#